data_8ca99c868d6cba82d24f3b3a8779b8b9
#
_entry.id   8ca99c868d6cba82d24f3b3a8779b8b9
#
_cell.length_a   1.000
_cell.length_b   1.000
_cell.length_c   1.000
_cell.angle_alpha   90.00
_cell.angle_beta   90.00
_cell.angle_gamma   90.00
#
_symmetry.space_group_name_H-M   'P 1'
#
loop_
_entity.id
_entity.type
_entity.pdbx_description
1 polymer ?
#
loop_
_entity_poly.entity_id
_entity_poly.type
_entity_poly.pdbx_seq_one_letter_code
_entity_poly.pdbx_strand_id
1 'polypeptide(L)'
;AALKSQIDQLIPDGEWAFRDRIDSDAVSDRSYYVDAILRHKRGELTIDFTKTDKQAVGPINFIMDESVPKFMLGLYLTHGMDGVIMNAGFTRALGAIKTSPGTLLAPNSPAPLGLRSHTMFRVNSALFGCLAQAMDGAASAASSVYVLYYLRGKRPNGGEDLCIEGLSVGYGARNFADGLDAVYYVAQENYPVEFAEMEFGLEIEQFSIHCDSGGAGRYRGGCGIVRDVRVLLDEMTLGIRIDNCRYPAFGTNGGTSGMPGGVIINPGTTKERRLSLLVM
;
A
#
# COMPACT_ATOMS: atom_id res chain seq x y z
N ALA A 1 -12.47 -13.99 -23.33
CA ALA A 1 -11.58 -14.88 -24.07
C ALA A 1 -10.12 -14.46 -23.86
N ALA A 2 -9.70 -13.22 -24.24
CA ALA A 2 -8.30 -12.79 -24.17
C ALA A 2 -7.66 -12.96 -22.77
N LEU A 3 -8.27 -12.40 -21.71
CA LEU A 3 -7.73 -12.51 -20.35
C LEU A 3 -7.62 -13.97 -19.90
N LYS A 4 -8.59 -14.84 -20.24
CA LYS A 4 -8.52 -16.26 -19.88
C LYS A 4 -7.33 -16.95 -20.56
N SER A 5 -7.13 -16.70 -21.85
CA SER A 5 -5.97 -17.19 -22.58
C SER A 5 -4.65 -16.70 -21.98
N GLN A 6 -4.61 -15.44 -21.55
CA GLN A 6 -3.43 -14.87 -20.90
C GLN A 6 -3.14 -15.52 -19.54
N ILE A 7 -4.18 -15.81 -18.74
CA ILE A 7 -4.04 -16.53 -17.48
C ILE A 7 -3.43 -17.91 -17.73
N ASP A 8 -3.97 -18.67 -18.69
CA ASP A 8 -3.49 -20.01 -19.03
C ASP A 8 -2.03 -20.02 -19.53
N GLN A 9 -1.59 -18.92 -20.17
CA GLN A 9 -0.22 -18.77 -20.66
C GLN A 9 0.77 -18.37 -19.57
N LEU A 10 0.37 -17.50 -18.64
CA LEU A 10 1.27 -16.92 -17.64
C LEU A 10 1.31 -17.68 -16.34
N ILE A 11 0.23 -18.35 -15.96
CA ILE A 11 0.08 -19.02 -14.67
C ILE A 11 -0.15 -20.51 -14.92
N PRO A 12 0.81 -21.39 -14.61
CA PRO A 12 0.60 -22.84 -14.75
C PRO A 12 -0.49 -23.36 -13.80
N ASP A 13 -0.98 -24.60 -14.02
CA ASP A 13 -1.83 -25.25 -13.02
C ASP A 13 -1.05 -25.43 -11.71
N GLY A 14 -1.62 -25.00 -10.59
CA GLY A 14 -0.95 -25.05 -9.29
C GLY A 14 -1.65 -24.28 -8.18
N GLU A 15 -0.99 -24.24 -7.04
CA GLU A 15 -1.41 -23.48 -5.85
C GLU A 15 -0.20 -22.77 -5.25
N TRP A 16 -0.36 -21.46 -4.99
CA TRP A 16 0.66 -20.61 -4.41
C TRP A 16 0.08 -19.82 -3.25
N ALA A 17 0.76 -19.84 -2.11
CA ALA A 17 0.34 -19.13 -0.92
C ALA A 17 1.35 -18.04 -0.57
N PHE A 18 0.83 -16.90 -0.17
CA PHE A 18 1.64 -15.79 0.34
C PHE A 18 0.93 -15.07 1.48
N ARG A 19 1.71 -14.57 2.41
CA ARG A 19 1.24 -13.84 3.57
C ARG A 19 1.97 -12.51 3.67
N ASP A 20 1.23 -11.41 3.70
CA ASP A 20 1.77 -10.09 3.93
C ASP A 20 1.28 -9.52 5.27
N ARG A 21 1.93 -8.47 5.77
CA ARG A 21 1.71 -7.94 7.11
C ARG A 21 1.36 -6.48 7.09
N ILE A 22 0.44 -6.08 7.98
CA ILE A 22 0.17 -4.70 8.37
C ILE A 22 0.87 -4.49 9.71
N ASP A 23 1.57 -3.37 9.88
CA ASP A 23 2.38 -3.10 11.06
C ASP A 23 1.55 -3.05 12.36
N SER A 24 0.40 -2.38 12.31
CA SER A 24 -0.54 -2.29 13.44
C SER A 24 -1.93 -1.82 12.99
N ASP A 25 -2.88 -1.83 13.91
CA ASP A 25 -4.24 -1.30 13.68
C ASP A 25 -4.45 0.13 14.21
N ALA A 26 -3.39 0.83 14.57
CA ALA A 26 -3.40 2.16 15.18
C ALA A 26 -3.99 2.26 16.61
N VAL A 27 -4.49 1.17 17.16
CA VAL A 27 -5.04 1.07 18.52
C VAL A 27 -4.20 0.16 19.39
N SER A 28 -3.70 -0.92 18.80
CA SER A 28 -2.84 -1.89 19.46
C SER A 28 -1.51 -2.04 18.72
N ASP A 29 -0.50 -2.54 19.42
CA ASP A 29 0.83 -2.84 18.86
C ASP A 29 0.88 -4.17 18.09
N ARG A 30 -0.27 -4.81 17.91
CA ARG A 30 -0.40 -6.07 17.20
C ARG A 30 -0.26 -5.85 15.70
N SER A 31 0.55 -6.68 15.05
CA SER A 31 0.56 -6.81 13.59
C SER A 31 -0.55 -7.74 13.11
N TYR A 32 -1.03 -7.50 11.90
CA TYR A 32 -2.08 -8.29 11.27
C TYR A 32 -1.62 -8.88 9.95
N TYR A 33 -2.19 -10.01 9.59
CA TYR A 33 -1.82 -10.73 8.38
C TYR A 33 -2.96 -10.73 7.36
N VAL A 34 -2.60 -10.52 6.11
CA VAL A 34 -3.42 -10.83 4.94
C VAL A 34 -2.82 -12.06 4.28
N ASP A 35 -3.56 -13.16 4.32
CA ASP A 35 -3.20 -14.42 3.67
C ASP A 35 -3.92 -14.54 2.33
N ALA A 36 -3.18 -14.84 1.28
CA ALA A 36 -3.71 -15.13 -0.04
C ALA A 36 -3.26 -16.50 -0.51
N ILE A 37 -4.16 -17.27 -1.09
CA ILE A 37 -3.86 -18.49 -1.82
C ILE A 37 -4.43 -18.34 -3.22
N LEU A 38 -3.56 -18.32 -4.21
CA LEU A 38 -3.90 -18.30 -5.61
C LEU A 38 -3.91 -19.73 -6.12
N ARG A 39 -5.01 -20.15 -6.75
CA ARG A 39 -5.13 -21.47 -7.38
C ARG A 39 -5.50 -21.33 -8.84
N HIS A 40 -4.78 -21.99 -9.70
CA HIS A 40 -5.13 -22.12 -11.11
C HIS A 40 -5.27 -23.60 -11.47
N LYS A 41 -6.40 -23.96 -12.07
CA LYS A 41 -6.67 -25.32 -12.52
C LYS A 41 -7.58 -25.32 -13.75
N ARG A 42 -7.06 -25.84 -14.86
CA ARG A 42 -7.80 -25.98 -16.12
C ARG A 42 -8.48 -24.69 -16.58
N GLY A 43 -7.75 -23.58 -16.52
CA GLY A 43 -8.25 -22.27 -16.93
C GLY A 43 -9.23 -21.60 -15.95
N GLU A 44 -9.37 -22.12 -14.72
CA GLU A 44 -10.12 -21.49 -13.65
C GLU A 44 -9.15 -20.98 -12.58
N LEU A 45 -9.16 -19.67 -12.37
CA LEU A 45 -8.37 -19.00 -11.36
C LEU A 45 -9.23 -18.68 -10.15
N THR A 46 -8.83 -19.12 -8.97
CA THR A 46 -9.51 -18.77 -7.70
C THR A 46 -8.53 -18.15 -6.72
N ILE A 47 -9.03 -17.23 -5.90
CA ILE A 47 -8.27 -16.56 -4.86
C ILE A 47 -8.96 -16.79 -3.52
N ASP A 48 -8.20 -17.27 -2.54
CA ASP A 48 -8.71 -17.65 -1.23
C ASP A 48 -8.01 -16.82 -0.14
N PHE A 49 -8.75 -15.94 0.53
CA PHE A 49 -8.32 -15.12 1.66
C PHE A 49 -8.88 -15.59 2.99
N THR A 50 -9.45 -16.78 3.06
CA THR A 50 -10.17 -17.27 4.27
C THR A 50 -9.28 -17.41 5.50
N LYS A 51 -7.95 -17.46 5.33
CA LYS A 51 -6.96 -17.55 6.42
C LYS A 51 -6.45 -16.19 6.89
N THR A 52 -6.93 -15.08 6.31
CA THR A 52 -6.62 -13.73 6.77
C THR A 52 -7.04 -13.57 8.25
N ASP A 53 -6.27 -12.78 9.00
CA ASP A 53 -6.51 -12.52 10.41
C ASP A 53 -7.95 -12.05 10.70
N LYS A 54 -8.38 -12.29 11.95
CA LYS A 54 -9.65 -11.77 12.47
C LYS A 54 -9.68 -10.25 12.37
N GLN A 55 -10.91 -9.71 12.28
CA GLN A 55 -11.11 -8.27 12.27
C GLN A 55 -10.39 -7.57 13.42
N ALA A 56 -9.87 -6.38 13.12
CA ALA A 56 -9.14 -5.54 14.06
C ALA A 56 -10.09 -4.69 14.90
N VAL A 57 -9.64 -4.32 16.10
CA VAL A 57 -10.29 -3.31 16.94
C VAL A 57 -10.06 -1.91 16.32
N GLY A 58 -8.90 -1.68 15.74
CA GLY A 58 -8.56 -0.44 15.04
C GLY A 58 -9.13 -0.36 13.61
N PRO A 59 -8.99 0.81 12.97
CA PRO A 59 -9.73 1.16 11.76
C PRO A 59 -9.18 0.55 10.45
N ILE A 60 -8.39 -0.50 10.49
CA ILE A 60 -7.78 -1.16 9.32
C ILE A 60 -8.69 -2.20 8.65
N ASN A 61 -9.89 -2.46 9.16
CA ASN A 61 -10.78 -3.43 8.52
C ASN A 61 -11.18 -2.95 7.12
N PHE A 62 -11.43 -3.89 6.23
CA PHE A 62 -11.80 -3.64 4.85
C PHE A 62 -12.97 -4.54 4.43
N ILE A 63 -14.11 -3.95 4.12
CA ILE A 63 -15.21 -4.68 3.50
C ILE A 63 -14.84 -4.87 2.03
N MET A 64 -14.24 -6.02 1.75
CA MET A 64 -13.69 -6.30 0.42
C MET A 64 -14.80 -6.69 -0.55
N ASP A 65 -14.96 -5.86 -1.58
CA ASP A 65 -15.69 -6.27 -2.78
C ASP A 65 -14.75 -7.06 -3.70
N GLU A 66 -15.23 -8.17 -4.24
CA GLU A 66 -14.42 -9.05 -5.09
C GLU A 66 -13.94 -8.38 -6.39
N SER A 67 -14.59 -7.31 -6.81
CA SER A 67 -14.18 -6.54 -7.99
C SER A 67 -12.81 -5.89 -7.83
N VAL A 68 -12.43 -5.50 -6.60
CA VAL A 68 -11.17 -4.81 -6.33
C VAL A 68 -9.95 -5.67 -6.66
N PRO A 69 -9.74 -6.84 -6.04
CA PRO A 69 -8.60 -7.69 -6.37
C PRO A 69 -8.70 -8.26 -7.81
N LYS A 70 -9.91 -8.52 -8.32
CA LYS A 70 -10.10 -8.95 -9.71
C LYS A 70 -9.68 -7.87 -10.70
N PHE A 71 -10.04 -6.62 -10.46
CA PHE A 71 -9.66 -5.50 -11.31
C PHE A 71 -8.13 -5.33 -11.33
N MET A 72 -7.51 -5.28 -10.16
CA MET A 72 -6.06 -5.10 -10.04
C MET A 72 -5.28 -6.24 -10.70
N LEU A 73 -5.66 -7.47 -10.41
CA LEU A 73 -5.02 -8.65 -11.00
C LEU A 73 -5.22 -8.70 -12.51
N GLY A 74 -6.43 -8.44 -12.98
CA GLY A 74 -6.73 -8.45 -14.39
C GLY A 74 -5.99 -7.36 -15.15
N LEU A 75 -5.92 -6.14 -14.61
CA LEU A 75 -5.15 -5.03 -15.18
C LEU A 75 -3.67 -5.40 -15.29
N TYR A 76 -3.12 -6.03 -14.27
CA TYR A 76 -1.74 -6.49 -14.26
C TYR A 76 -1.48 -7.56 -15.33
N LEU A 77 -2.32 -8.58 -15.41
CA LEU A 77 -2.16 -9.69 -16.35
C LEU A 77 -2.39 -9.30 -17.82
N THR A 78 -3.09 -8.21 -18.07
CA THR A 78 -3.36 -7.72 -19.44
C THR A 78 -2.49 -6.53 -19.83
N HIS A 79 -1.51 -6.16 -19.00
CA HIS A 79 -0.58 -5.08 -19.32
C HIS A 79 0.14 -5.36 -20.64
N GLY A 80 0.14 -4.38 -21.55
CA GLY A 80 0.75 -4.52 -22.87
C GLY A 80 -0.11 -5.25 -23.91
N MET A 81 -1.35 -5.65 -23.58
CA MET A 81 -2.26 -6.23 -24.55
C MET A 81 -3.13 -5.15 -25.20
N ASP A 82 -3.11 -5.07 -26.52
CA ASP A 82 -3.98 -4.15 -27.27
C ASP A 82 -5.43 -4.62 -27.30
N GLY A 83 -6.36 -3.67 -27.29
CA GLY A 83 -7.80 -3.93 -27.50
C GLY A 83 -8.53 -4.64 -26.36
N VAL A 84 -7.94 -4.74 -25.17
CA VAL A 84 -8.61 -5.32 -24.01
C VAL A 84 -9.58 -4.32 -23.40
N ILE A 85 -10.86 -4.67 -23.38
CA ILE A 85 -11.92 -3.88 -22.76
C ILE A 85 -12.22 -4.44 -21.36
N MET A 86 -12.00 -3.62 -20.33
CA MET A 86 -12.34 -3.95 -18.95
C MET A 86 -13.83 -3.77 -18.69
N ASN A 87 -14.58 -4.85 -18.82
CA ASN A 87 -16.03 -4.90 -18.58
C ASN A 87 -16.40 -6.04 -17.61
N ALA A 88 -17.66 -6.29 -17.38
CA ALA A 88 -18.12 -7.38 -16.52
C ALA A 88 -17.63 -8.77 -16.96
N GLY A 89 -17.33 -8.99 -18.23
CA GLY A 89 -16.71 -10.23 -18.72
C GLY A 89 -15.25 -10.36 -18.28
N PHE A 90 -14.55 -9.26 -18.15
CA PHE A 90 -13.19 -9.20 -17.65
C PHE A 90 -13.10 -9.69 -16.19
N THR A 91 -13.94 -9.16 -15.30
CA THR A 91 -13.93 -9.58 -13.89
C THR A 91 -14.41 -11.02 -13.71
N ARG A 92 -15.35 -11.50 -14.53
CA ARG A 92 -15.81 -12.92 -14.50
C ARG A 92 -14.73 -13.91 -14.91
N ALA A 93 -13.81 -13.52 -15.78
CA ALA A 93 -12.72 -14.40 -16.22
C ALA A 93 -11.74 -14.77 -15.07
N LEU A 94 -11.73 -13.99 -14.00
CA LEU A 94 -10.85 -14.19 -12.84
C LEU A 94 -11.46 -15.10 -11.75
N GLY A 95 -12.55 -15.80 -12.03
CA GLY A 95 -13.10 -16.81 -11.12
C GLY A 95 -13.56 -16.24 -9.75
N ALA A 96 -13.60 -17.11 -8.74
CA ALA A 96 -14.16 -16.79 -7.44
C ALA A 96 -13.11 -16.23 -6.46
N ILE A 97 -13.54 -15.31 -5.62
CA ILE A 97 -12.80 -14.85 -4.44
C ILE A 97 -13.50 -15.35 -3.18
N LYS A 98 -12.72 -15.90 -2.24
CA LYS A 98 -13.22 -16.44 -1.00
C LYS A 98 -12.71 -15.63 0.18
N THR A 99 -13.61 -15.24 1.08
CA THR A 99 -13.32 -14.61 2.37
C THR A 99 -14.05 -15.35 3.50
N SER A 100 -13.67 -15.12 4.74
CA SER A 100 -14.39 -15.63 5.92
C SER A 100 -14.99 -14.48 6.72
N PRO A 101 -16.26 -14.59 7.17
CA PRO A 101 -16.86 -13.61 8.07
C PRO A 101 -16.05 -13.43 9.36
N GLY A 102 -16.00 -12.20 9.88
CA GLY A 102 -15.25 -11.83 11.08
C GLY A 102 -13.74 -11.72 10.87
N THR A 103 -13.26 -11.67 9.62
CA THR A 103 -11.88 -11.38 9.27
C THR A 103 -11.69 -9.91 8.87
N LEU A 104 -10.42 -9.47 8.71
CA LEU A 104 -10.08 -8.13 8.21
C LEU A 104 -10.78 -7.79 6.90
N LEU A 105 -11.03 -8.78 6.03
CA LEU A 105 -11.58 -8.59 4.68
C LEU A 105 -13.09 -8.79 4.59
N ALA A 106 -13.71 -9.32 5.64
CA ALA A 106 -15.15 -9.51 5.77
C ALA A 106 -15.58 -9.29 7.23
N PRO A 107 -15.36 -8.08 7.78
CA PRO A 107 -15.62 -7.81 9.19
C PRO A 107 -17.12 -7.83 9.50
N ASN A 108 -17.46 -8.28 10.71
CA ASN A 108 -18.82 -8.16 11.24
C ASN A 108 -19.10 -6.71 11.65
N SER A 109 -20.31 -6.24 11.41
CA SER A 109 -20.74 -4.91 11.84
C SER A 109 -21.06 -4.88 13.35
N PRO A 110 -20.71 -3.78 14.07
CA PRO A 110 -19.96 -2.62 13.61
C PRO A 110 -18.45 -2.89 13.52
N ALA A 111 -17.77 -2.31 12.50
CA ALA A 111 -16.34 -2.40 12.36
C ALA A 111 -15.74 -1.05 11.93
N PRO A 112 -14.62 -0.61 12.52
CA PRO A 112 -13.95 0.62 12.12
C PRO A 112 -13.19 0.42 10.79
N LEU A 113 -13.36 1.36 9.83
CA LEU A 113 -12.89 1.23 8.45
C LEU A 113 -12.03 2.43 7.99
N GLY A 114 -11.68 3.35 8.88
CA GLY A 114 -11.03 4.63 8.52
C GLY A 114 -9.70 4.48 7.79
N LEU A 115 -8.95 3.42 8.04
CA LEU A 115 -7.66 3.08 7.43
C LEU A 115 -7.73 1.87 6.49
N ARG A 116 -8.90 1.54 5.97
CA ARG A 116 -9.14 0.37 5.12
C ARG A 116 -8.19 0.24 3.93
N SER A 117 -7.67 1.36 3.44
CA SER A 117 -6.73 1.38 2.32
C SER A 117 -5.43 0.62 2.61
N HIS A 118 -4.93 0.63 3.86
CA HIS A 118 -3.76 -0.16 4.22
C HIS A 118 -3.99 -1.66 3.98
N THR A 119 -5.13 -2.18 4.43
CA THR A 119 -5.50 -3.58 4.18
C THR A 119 -5.73 -3.87 2.69
N MET A 120 -6.36 -2.95 1.96
CA MET A 120 -6.54 -3.07 0.51
C MET A 120 -5.18 -3.22 -0.22
N PHE A 121 -4.18 -2.43 0.15
CA PHE A 121 -2.84 -2.55 -0.44
C PHE A 121 -2.17 -3.87 -0.08
N ARG A 122 -2.37 -4.37 1.14
CA ARG A 122 -1.84 -5.68 1.54
C ARG A 122 -2.51 -6.83 0.80
N VAL A 123 -3.79 -6.72 0.44
CA VAL A 123 -4.44 -7.66 -0.47
C VAL A 123 -3.69 -7.73 -1.80
N ASN A 124 -3.38 -6.58 -2.39
CA ASN A 124 -2.63 -6.53 -3.65
C ASN A 124 -1.20 -7.07 -3.49
N SER A 125 -0.48 -6.68 -2.43
CA SER A 125 0.87 -7.19 -2.15
C SER A 125 0.88 -8.71 -1.97
N ALA A 126 -0.08 -9.28 -1.24
CA ALA A 126 -0.20 -10.71 -1.06
C ALA A 126 -0.46 -11.44 -2.38
N LEU A 127 -1.29 -10.86 -3.26
CA LEU A 127 -1.50 -11.40 -4.62
C LEU A 127 -0.24 -11.34 -5.47
N PHE A 128 0.52 -10.25 -5.43
CA PHE A 128 1.81 -10.16 -6.14
C PHE A 128 2.83 -11.18 -5.60
N GLY A 129 2.81 -11.44 -4.29
CA GLY A 129 3.61 -12.51 -3.69
C GLY A 129 3.24 -13.91 -4.21
N CYS A 130 1.94 -14.19 -4.40
CA CYS A 130 1.50 -15.42 -5.05
C CYS A 130 1.91 -15.48 -6.53
N LEU A 131 1.71 -14.38 -7.27
CA LEU A 131 2.09 -14.29 -8.68
C LEU A 131 3.60 -14.42 -8.89
N ALA A 132 4.42 -13.87 -8.01
CA ALA A 132 5.87 -14.00 -8.09
C ALA A 132 6.31 -15.48 -8.03
N GLN A 133 5.63 -16.29 -7.21
CA GLN A 133 5.86 -17.71 -7.14
C GLN A 133 5.32 -18.44 -8.39
N ALA A 134 4.10 -18.09 -8.83
CA ALA A 134 3.43 -18.73 -9.96
C ALA A 134 4.12 -18.47 -11.30
N MET A 135 4.73 -17.30 -11.45
CA MET A 135 5.34 -16.82 -12.69
C MET A 135 6.88 -16.83 -12.64
N ASP A 136 7.47 -17.61 -11.75
CA ASP A 136 8.93 -17.74 -11.57
C ASP A 136 9.66 -16.38 -11.46
N GLY A 137 9.15 -15.51 -10.62
CA GLY A 137 9.70 -14.18 -10.40
C GLY A 137 9.38 -13.13 -11.48
N ALA A 138 8.55 -13.48 -12.47
CA ALA A 138 8.15 -12.52 -13.50
C ALA A 138 7.12 -11.47 -13.00
N ALA A 139 6.57 -11.62 -11.79
CA ALA A 139 5.71 -10.63 -11.20
C ALA A 139 6.50 -9.45 -10.59
N SER A 140 5.82 -8.32 -10.42
CA SER A 140 6.40 -7.16 -9.75
C SER A 140 6.63 -7.43 -8.26
N ALA A 141 7.69 -6.85 -7.71
CA ALA A 141 7.90 -6.78 -6.26
C ALA A 141 6.81 -5.91 -5.58
N ALA A 142 6.71 -6.02 -4.26
CA ALA A 142 5.77 -5.21 -3.50
C ALA A 142 6.10 -3.72 -3.59
N SER A 143 5.07 -2.91 -3.61
CA SER A 143 5.18 -1.46 -3.45
C SER A 143 4.85 -1.07 -2.02
N SER A 144 5.45 0.01 -1.53
CA SER A 144 5.07 0.56 -0.23
C SER A 144 3.63 1.09 -0.26
N VAL A 145 3.00 1.07 0.90
CA VAL A 145 1.70 1.70 1.09
C VAL A 145 1.89 3.21 1.17
N TYR A 146 1.04 3.98 0.50
CA TYR A 146 1.10 5.43 0.55
C TYR A 146 0.94 5.96 1.97
N VAL A 147 1.52 7.10 2.24
CA VAL A 147 1.41 7.80 3.52
C VAL A 147 0.39 8.91 3.37
N LEU A 148 -0.47 9.09 4.37
CA LEU A 148 -1.34 10.23 4.49
C LEU A 148 -1.11 10.87 5.85
N TYR A 149 -0.84 12.16 5.88
CA TYR A 149 -0.78 12.92 7.12
C TYR A 149 -1.76 14.08 7.13
N TYR A 150 -2.13 14.50 8.30
CA TYR A 150 -2.85 15.74 8.52
C TYR A 150 -2.24 16.50 9.70
N LEU A 151 -2.18 17.80 9.55
CA LEU A 151 -1.78 18.76 10.57
C LEU A 151 -2.97 19.66 10.85
N ARG A 152 -3.43 19.68 12.10
CA ARG A 152 -4.55 20.50 12.54
C ARG A 152 -4.08 21.45 13.63
N GLY A 153 -4.30 22.75 13.45
CA GLY A 153 -3.92 23.78 14.40
C GLY A 153 -4.95 24.89 14.49
N LYS A 154 -4.73 25.81 15.41
CA LYS A 154 -5.54 27.04 15.54
C LYS A 154 -4.67 28.23 15.22
N ARG A 155 -5.16 29.11 14.37
CA ARG A 155 -4.53 30.41 14.08
C ARG A 155 -4.74 31.38 15.24
N PRO A 156 -3.85 32.37 15.42
CA PRO A 156 -4.01 33.41 16.43
C PRO A 156 -5.33 34.19 16.32
N ASN A 157 -5.91 34.29 15.13
CA ASN A 157 -7.21 34.92 14.88
C ASN A 157 -8.42 34.03 15.21
N GLY A 158 -8.22 32.81 15.76
CA GLY A 158 -9.26 31.84 16.11
C GLY A 158 -9.71 30.95 14.97
N GLY A 159 -9.18 31.13 13.75
CA GLY A 159 -9.41 30.21 12.62
C GLY A 159 -8.74 28.85 12.84
N GLU A 160 -9.30 27.80 12.23
CA GLU A 160 -8.69 26.46 12.22
C GLU A 160 -7.88 26.27 10.93
N ASP A 161 -6.69 25.69 11.07
CA ASP A 161 -5.91 25.16 9.97
C ASP A 161 -6.05 23.64 9.91
N LEU A 162 -6.24 23.11 8.72
CA LEU A 162 -6.23 21.68 8.46
C LEU A 162 -5.53 21.41 7.13
N CYS A 163 -4.27 21.02 7.20
CA CYS A 163 -3.53 20.50 6.06
C CYS A 163 -3.72 18.96 6.00
N ILE A 164 -4.21 18.45 4.88
CA ILE A 164 -4.30 17.01 4.63
C ILE A 164 -3.54 16.74 3.35
N GLU A 165 -2.47 15.96 3.43
CA GLU A 165 -1.65 15.65 2.27
C GLU A 165 -1.17 14.20 2.32
N GLY A 166 -1.09 13.57 1.15
CA GLY A 166 -0.44 12.29 0.99
C GLY A 166 1.02 12.45 0.64
N LEU A 167 1.79 11.41 0.86
CA LEU A 167 3.19 11.36 0.49
C LEU A 167 3.44 10.24 -0.50
N SER A 168 4.27 10.54 -1.48
CA SER A 168 4.74 9.59 -2.48
C SER A 168 5.58 8.48 -1.85
N VAL A 169 5.61 7.33 -2.49
CA VAL A 169 6.35 6.14 -2.05
C VAL A 169 7.09 5.51 -3.22
N GLY A 170 8.07 4.66 -2.94
CA GLY A 170 8.71 3.83 -3.95
C GLY A 170 7.82 2.67 -4.39
N TYR A 171 7.73 2.44 -5.70
CA TYR A 171 7.05 1.28 -6.25
C TYR A 171 8.02 0.13 -6.47
N GLY A 172 7.53 -1.10 -6.33
CA GLY A 172 8.32 -2.31 -6.52
C GLY A 172 8.89 -2.44 -7.94
N ALA A 173 10.05 -3.07 -8.06
CA ALA A 173 10.67 -3.40 -9.33
C ALA A 173 9.78 -4.36 -10.15
N ARG A 174 9.89 -4.27 -11.46
CA ARG A 174 9.26 -5.18 -12.41
C ARG A 174 10.31 -6.16 -12.96
N ASN A 175 9.86 -7.22 -13.57
CA ASN A 175 10.78 -8.21 -14.16
C ASN A 175 11.61 -7.69 -15.33
N PHE A 176 11.32 -6.50 -15.86
CA PHE A 176 11.95 -5.88 -17.02
C PHE A 176 12.47 -4.46 -16.77
N ALA A 177 12.21 -3.87 -15.59
CA ALA A 177 12.62 -2.49 -15.30
C ALA A 177 12.65 -2.21 -13.78
N ASP A 178 13.41 -1.20 -13.41
CA ASP A 178 13.42 -0.65 -12.07
C ASP A 178 12.04 -0.21 -11.60
N GLY A 179 11.84 -0.17 -10.29
CA GLY A 179 10.69 0.44 -9.65
C GLY A 179 10.67 1.96 -9.88
N LEU A 180 9.50 2.56 -9.78
CA LEU A 180 9.32 4.00 -9.95
C LEU A 180 9.57 4.73 -8.64
N ASP A 181 10.35 5.80 -8.68
CA ASP A 181 10.65 6.64 -7.54
C ASP A 181 9.48 7.60 -7.26
N ALA A 182 9.22 7.87 -5.98
CA ALA A 182 8.32 8.94 -5.53
C ALA A 182 6.95 8.96 -6.21
N VAL A 183 6.31 7.81 -6.33
CA VAL A 183 4.99 7.70 -6.95
C VAL A 183 3.91 8.02 -5.93
N TYR A 184 3.09 9.02 -6.22
CA TYR A 184 1.90 9.29 -5.43
C TYR A 184 0.79 8.29 -5.77
N TYR A 185 -0.09 8.07 -4.80
CA TYR A 185 -1.16 7.09 -4.95
C TYR A 185 -2.15 7.43 -6.07
N VAL A 186 -2.33 6.50 -7.00
CA VAL A 186 -3.26 6.57 -8.14
C VAL A 186 -2.94 7.76 -9.05
N ALA A 187 -3.75 8.79 -9.04
CA ALA A 187 -3.65 9.97 -9.92
C ALA A 187 -3.71 11.26 -9.08
N GLN A 188 -2.98 11.27 -7.97
CA GLN A 188 -2.89 12.41 -7.06
C GLN A 188 -1.53 13.08 -7.17
N GLU A 189 -1.46 14.34 -6.77
CA GLU A 189 -0.25 15.15 -6.73
C GLU A 189 -0.12 15.82 -5.36
N ASN A 190 1.11 16.13 -4.95
CA ASN A 190 1.36 16.92 -3.77
C ASN A 190 0.98 18.37 -4.01
N TYR A 191 0.63 19.10 -2.97
CA TYR A 191 0.47 20.55 -3.05
C TYR A 191 1.79 21.20 -3.49
N PRO A 192 1.76 22.24 -4.34
CA PRO A 192 2.90 23.14 -4.50
C PRO A 192 3.35 23.65 -3.14
N VAL A 193 4.66 23.72 -2.92
CA VAL A 193 5.22 24.15 -1.62
C VAL A 193 4.69 25.53 -1.23
N GLU A 194 4.66 26.45 -2.18
CA GLU A 194 4.18 27.81 -1.99
C GLU A 194 2.72 27.87 -1.53
N PHE A 195 1.87 27.02 -2.13
CA PHE A 195 0.46 26.93 -1.72
C PHE A 195 0.35 26.39 -0.29
N ALA A 196 1.09 25.32 0.04
CA ALA A 196 1.04 24.73 1.37
C ALA A 196 1.48 25.73 2.46
N GLU A 197 2.55 26.49 2.20
CA GLU A 197 3.08 27.51 3.13
C GLU A 197 2.17 28.75 3.25
N MET A 198 1.51 29.16 2.17
CA MET A 198 0.57 30.28 2.19
C MET A 198 -0.73 29.96 2.93
N GLU A 199 -1.24 28.73 2.76
CA GLU A 199 -2.57 28.35 3.26
C GLU A 199 -2.54 27.76 4.66
N PHE A 200 -1.44 27.11 5.05
CA PHE A 200 -1.33 26.40 6.33
C PHE A 200 -0.20 26.99 7.17
N GLY A 201 -0.34 26.96 8.46
CA GLY A 201 0.67 27.46 9.40
C GLY A 201 1.91 26.56 9.48
N LEU A 202 2.56 26.31 8.36
CA LEU A 202 3.72 25.43 8.24
C LEU A 202 4.74 25.96 7.22
N GLU A 203 5.95 25.44 7.27
CA GLU A 203 7.02 25.66 6.30
C GLU A 203 7.59 24.31 5.87
N ILE A 204 7.87 24.14 4.60
CA ILE A 204 8.45 22.91 4.04
C ILE A 204 9.96 23.05 3.99
N GLU A 205 10.67 22.45 4.93
CA GLU A 205 12.14 22.51 5.00
C GLU A 205 12.83 21.58 4.00
N GLN A 206 12.19 20.44 3.71
CA GLN A 206 12.71 19.48 2.72
C GLN A 206 11.59 18.75 2.00
N PHE A 207 11.75 18.59 0.69
CA PHE A 207 10.96 17.69 -0.13
C PHE A 207 11.88 17.09 -1.20
N SER A 208 12.34 15.88 -0.98
CA SER A 208 13.36 15.24 -1.82
C SER A 208 13.15 13.73 -1.94
N ILE A 209 13.79 13.14 -2.95
CA ILE A 209 13.90 11.68 -3.06
C ILE A 209 14.80 11.16 -1.92
N HIS A 210 14.35 10.12 -1.23
CA HIS A 210 15.18 9.39 -0.29
C HIS A 210 16.07 8.43 -1.05
N CYS A 211 17.25 8.89 -1.46
CA CYS A 211 18.20 8.10 -2.22
C CYS A 211 18.50 6.75 -1.55
N ASP A 212 18.70 5.71 -2.35
CA ASP A 212 19.02 4.33 -1.92
C ASP A 212 17.97 3.66 -1.01
N SER A 213 16.77 4.23 -0.89
CA SER A 213 15.69 3.62 -0.11
C SER A 213 14.99 2.46 -0.81
N GLY A 214 15.17 2.29 -2.11
CA GLY A 214 14.68 1.14 -2.87
C GLY A 214 15.45 -0.15 -2.56
N GLY A 215 14.76 -1.29 -2.54
CA GLY A 215 15.40 -2.60 -2.35
C GLY A 215 16.34 -2.95 -3.52
N ALA A 216 17.47 -3.54 -3.22
CA ALA A 216 18.43 -3.98 -4.21
C ALA A 216 17.98 -5.29 -4.90
N GLY A 217 18.28 -5.42 -6.19
CA GLY A 217 17.96 -6.58 -7.00
C GLY A 217 18.53 -6.44 -8.40
N ARG A 218 18.19 -7.38 -9.30
CA ARG A 218 18.51 -7.23 -10.73
C ARG A 218 17.95 -5.91 -11.29
N TYR A 219 16.73 -5.59 -10.88
CA TYR A 219 16.11 -4.29 -11.02
C TYR A 219 15.84 -3.77 -9.62
N ARG A 220 16.19 -2.51 -9.34
CA ARG A 220 16.00 -1.93 -8.00
C ARG A 220 14.55 -1.56 -7.75
N GLY A 221 14.12 -1.61 -6.50
CA GLY A 221 12.88 -0.95 -6.08
C GLY A 221 12.99 0.57 -6.23
N GLY A 222 11.86 1.25 -6.39
CA GLY A 222 11.80 2.70 -6.43
C GLY A 222 12.10 3.31 -5.06
N CYS A 223 12.68 4.50 -5.06
CA CYS A 223 12.97 5.28 -3.88
C CYS A 223 11.72 6.00 -3.35
N GLY A 224 11.59 6.08 -2.04
CA GLY A 224 10.61 6.92 -1.37
C GLY A 224 11.03 8.39 -1.33
N ILE A 225 10.38 9.17 -0.47
CA ILE A 225 10.68 10.60 -0.28
C ILE A 225 11.01 10.91 1.17
N VAL A 226 11.68 12.04 1.37
CA VAL A 226 11.79 12.76 2.65
C VAL A 226 10.94 14.03 2.55
N ARG A 227 10.11 14.26 3.55
CA ARG A 227 9.30 15.47 3.67
C ARG A 227 9.47 16.02 5.09
N ASP A 228 10.21 17.11 5.23
CA ASP A 228 10.39 17.79 6.50
C ASP A 228 9.51 19.03 6.55
N VAL A 229 8.76 19.13 7.64
CA VAL A 229 7.76 20.19 7.84
C VAL A 229 8.03 20.85 9.18
N ARG A 230 8.25 22.16 9.16
CA ARG A 230 8.30 23.00 10.35
C ARG A 230 6.91 23.56 10.65
N VAL A 231 6.46 23.36 11.87
CA VAL A 231 5.22 23.94 12.36
C VAL A 231 5.48 25.40 12.77
N LEU A 232 4.69 26.34 12.26
CA LEU A 232 4.80 27.78 12.56
C LEU A 232 3.76 28.26 13.58
N LEU A 233 2.73 27.46 13.85
CA LEU A 233 1.75 27.73 14.91
C LEU A 233 2.27 27.24 16.26
N ASP A 234 1.80 27.86 17.34
CA ASP A 234 2.19 27.47 18.70
C ASP A 234 1.87 26.02 19.03
N GLU A 235 0.78 25.51 18.48
CA GLU A 235 0.35 24.12 18.67
C GLU A 235 -0.31 23.55 17.39
N MET A 236 0.12 22.36 16.99
CA MET A 236 -0.54 21.57 15.95
C MET A 236 -0.62 20.09 16.36
N THR A 237 -1.74 19.47 16.01
CA THR A 237 -1.91 18.01 16.13
C THR A 237 -1.50 17.35 14.83
N LEU A 238 -0.53 16.44 14.90
CA LEU A 238 -0.17 15.55 13.79
C LEU A 238 -0.93 14.24 13.90
N GLY A 239 -1.70 13.92 12.87
CA GLY A 239 -2.18 12.55 12.63
C GLY A 239 -1.54 12.01 11.36
N ILE A 240 -1.03 10.78 11.42
CA ILE A 240 -0.37 10.16 10.28
C ILE A 240 -0.84 8.72 10.07
N ARG A 241 -1.07 8.38 8.81
CA ARG A 241 -1.37 7.03 8.33
C ARG A 241 -0.17 6.55 7.56
N ILE A 242 0.64 5.71 8.20
CA ILE A 242 1.85 5.13 7.62
C ILE A 242 1.89 3.63 7.93
N ASP A 243 2.39 2.85 7.00
CA ASP A 243 2.66 1.43 7.16
C ASP A 243 4.05 1.12 6.59
N ASN A 244 4.51 -0.10 6.61
CA ASN A 244 5.85 -0.47 6.18
C ASN A 244 6.99 0.12 7.04
N CYS A 245 6.72 0.45 8.30
CA CYS A 245 7.73 0.90 9.24
C CYS A 245 8.45 -0.28 9.93
N ARG A 246 7.74 -1.39 10.14
CA ARG A 246 8.29 -2.64 10.71
C ARG A 246 8.54 -3.69 9.64
N TYR A 247 7.62 -3.81 8.71
CA TYR A 247 7.65 -4.80 7.64
C TYR A 247 7.68 -4.07 6.30
N PRO A 248 8.88 -3.68 5.82
CA PRO A 248 9.01 -2.95 4.57
C PRO A 248 8.54 -3.79 3.39
N ALA A 249 8.25 -3.12 2.27
CA ALA A 249 7.84 -3.76 1.03
C ALA A 249 8.88 -4.81 0.59
N PHE A 250 8.43 -6.03 0.35
CA PHE A 250 9.31 -7.16 0.04
C PHE A 250 9.80 -7.15 -1.41
N GLY A 251 11.03 -7.62 -1.61
CA GLY A 251 11.54 -7.98 -2.92
C GLY A 251 11.11 -9.39 -3.34
N THR A 252 11.16 -9.68 -4.63
CA THR A 252 10.85 -10.99 -5.20
C THR A 252 12.09 -11.61 -5.81
N ASN A 253 12.11 -12.93 -5.98
CA ASN A 253 13.14 -13.68 -6.70
C ASN A 253 14.58 -13.33 -6.27
N GLY A 254 14.82 -13.27 -4.97
CA GLY A 254 16.12 -12.94 -4.37
C GLY A 254 16.44 -11.45 -4.24
N GLY A 255 15.54 -10.56 -4.66
CA GLY A 255 15.64 -9.11 -4.37
C GLY A 255 15.43 -8.83 -2.89
N THR A 256 16.07 -7.75 -2.39
CA THR A 256 15.91 -7.31 -1.00
C THR A 256 14.67 -6.46 -0.81
N SER A 257 14.18 -6.36 0.43
CA SER A 257 13.16 -5.37 0.80
C SER A 257 13.71 -3.95 0.67
N GLY A 258 12.81 -2.99 0.44
CA GLY A 258 13.13 -1.57 0.54
C GLY A 258 13.42 -1.15 1.99
N MET A 259 13.80 0.11 2.19
CA MET A 259 13.96 0.68 3.52
C MET A 259 12.60 0.86 4.22
N PRO A 260 12.52 0.68 5.54
CA PRO A 260 11.32 0.98 6.29
C PRO A 260 11.01 2.48 6.28
N GLY A 261 9.73 2.82 6.29
CA GLY A 261 9.27 4.18 6.54
C GLY A 261 9.42 4.60 8.00
N GLY A 262 9.18 5.87 8.29
CA GLY A 262 9.22 6.37 9.66
C GLY A 262 8.83 7.83 9.79
N VAL A 263 8.58 8.24 11.03
CA VAL A 263 8.30 9.62 11.39
C VAL A 263 9.21 10.05 12.52
N ILE A 264 9.86 11.18 12.37
CA ILE A 264 10.75 11.75 13.38
C ILE A 264 10.20 13.12 13.78
N ILE A 265 9.96 13.31 15.05
CA ILE A 265 9.56 14.59 15.63
C ILE A 265 10.79 15.30 16.19
N ASN A 266 10.96 16.57 15.87
CA ASN A 266 12.09 17.42 16.27
C ASN A 266 13.47 16.79 15.95
N PRO A 267 13.73 16.42 14.67
CA PRO A 267 14.97 15.76 14.28
C PRO A 267 16.21 16.58 14.66
N GLY A 268 17.27 15.90 15.09
CA GLY A 268 18.55 16.50 15.42
C GLY A 268 18.56 17.34 16.71
N THR A 269 17.50 17.33 17.51
CA THR A 269 17.41 18.07 18.77
C THR A 269 17.42 17.13 19.97
N THR A 270 17.60 17.69 21.18
CA THR A 270 17.48 16.94 22.45
C THR A 270 16.05 16.44 22.70
N LYS A 271 15.07 16.88 21.92
CA LYS A 271 13.66 16.47 21.99
C LYS A 271 13.27 15.55 20.83
N GLU A 272 14.24 15.00 20.11
CA GLU A 272 13.97 14.05 19.03
C GLU A 272 13.17 12.83 19.54
N ARG A 273 12.12 12.49 18.82
CA ARG A 273 11.34 11.28 19.04
C ARG A 273 11.06 10.60 17.72
N ARG A 274 11.40 9.32 17.63
CA ARG A 274 10.98 8.46 16.52
C ARG A 274 9.66 7.81 16.86
N LEU A 275 8.68 8.01 16.02
CA LEU A 275 7.38 7.35 16.17
C LEU A 275 7.50 5.96 15.54
N SER A 276 7.31 4.93 16.34
CA SER A 276 7.46 3.54 15.91
C SER A 276 6.18 2.93 15.32
N LEU A 277 5.05 3.65 15.37
CA LEU A 277 3.73 3.17 14.96
C LEU A 277 2.83 4.32 14.53
N LEU A 278 1.73 3.96 13.84
CA LEU A 278 0.56 4.79 13.66
C LEU A 278 0.18 5.48 14.97
N VAL A 279 0.40 6.79 15.04
CA VAL A 279 -0.11 7.62 16.13
C VAL A 279 -1.22 8.46 15.54
N MET A 280 -2.41 8.26 16.06
CA MET A 280 -3.53 9.18 15.83
C MET A 280 -3.58 10.20 16.93
#